data_c8a3f786a28e386ae754cb5349a7ee2c
#
_entry.id   c8a3f786a28e386ae754cb5349a7ee2c
#
_cell.length_a   1.000
_cell.length_b   1.000
_cell.length_c   1.000
_cell.angle_alpha   90.00
_cell.angle_beta   90.00
_cell.angle_gamma   90.00
#
_symmetry.space_group_name_H-M   'P 1'
#
loop_
_entity.id
_entity.type
_entity.pdbx_description
1 polymer ?
#
loop_
_entity_poly.entity_id
_entity_poly.type
_entity_poly.pdbx_seq_one_letter_code
_entity_poly.pdbx_strand_id
1 'polypeptide(L)'
;GYSPTTRIRLIWIFSLTSDGKLTAKNADISGSVNANSGTLNNVTINQNCTIKGMLEATQVRGDFVKAVSKSFPKQAGTWGNTETPNGTVTVTISDDHNFDRQIIIPPIIFNGIAYSDPGSGNNPGGTRYTGYGFEVRKNGVLIASRETKGAIPGSYSAVIDMPSGRGSVTLEFKVFHKGNQWAGNITDCTVIVTKKAASGISIR
;
A
#
# COMPACT_ATOMS: atom_id res chain seq x y z
N GLY A 1 73.57 33.17 5.89
CA GLY A 1 72.19 33.01 5.83
C GLY A 1 71.79 31.59 6.16
N TYR A 2 71.22 31.35 7.34
CA TYR A 2 70.64 30.04 7.70
C TYR A 2 69.27 29.92 7.04
N SER A 3 69.13 28.93 6.16
CA SER A 3 67.82 28.51 5.62
C SER A 3 67.10 27.72 6.70
N PRO A 4 65.84 28.04 7.05
CA PRO A 4 65.11 27.26 8.00
C PRO A 4 64.68 25.96 7.28
N THR A 5 65.24 24.84 7.72
CA THR A 5 64.78 23.49 7.33
C THR A 5 63.39 23.29 7.89
N THR A 6 62.39 23.43 7.07
CA THR A 6 61.02 23.05 7.41
C THR A 6 60.99 21.52 7.64
N ARG A 7 61.01 21.10 8.90
CA ARG A 7 60.77 19.69 9.24
C ARG A 7 59.31 19.39 9.00
N ILE A 8 59.05 18.73 7.90
CA ILE A 8 57.74 18.09 7.67
C ILE A 8 57.63 16.97 8.70
N ARG A 9 56.83 17.16 9.75
CA ARG A 9 56.40 16.08 10.59
C ARG A 9 55.44 15.23 9.74
N LEU A 10 55.90 14.10 9.24
CA LEU A 10 55.03 13.04 8.74
C LEU A 10 54.24 12.48 9.91
N ILE A 11 53.08 13.04 10.17
CA ILE A 11 52.08 12.42 11.04
C ILE A 11 51.57 11.25 10.22
N TRP A 12 51.73 10.01 10.71
CA TRP A 12 51.35 8.78 10.04
C TRP A 12 49.80 8.71 9.95
N ILE A 13 49.23 9.43 9.01
CA ILE A 13 47.81 9.34 8.63
C ILE A 13 47.58 8.35 7.48
N PHE A 14 48.70 7.86 6.90
CA PHE A 14 48.76 6.90 5.81
C PHE A 14 49.96 5.97 6.06
N SER A 15 49.76 4.68 6.00
CA SER A 15 50.83 3.70 6.02
C SER A 15 50.51 2.52 5.09
N LEU A 16 51.56 2.07 4.38
CA LEU A 16 51.55 0.84 3.59
C LEU A 16 52.69 -0.03 4.09
N THR A 17 52.35 -1.23 4.55
CA THR A 17 53.33 -2.20 5.03
C THR A 17 53.80 -3.15 3.91
N SER A 18 54.92 -3.83 4.10
CA SER A 18 55.49 -4.75 3.11
C SER A 18 54.58 -5.95 2.79
N ASP A 19 53.69 -6.31 3.67
CA ASP A 19 52.63 -7.32 3.49
C ASP A 19 51.37 -6.79 2.79
N GLY A 20 51.40 -5.54 2.33
CA GLY A 20 50.34 -4.91 1.57
C GLY A 20 49.20 -4.33 2.40
N LYS A 21 49.34 -4.22 3.74
CA LYS A 21 48.34 -3.56 4.58
C LYS A 21 48.37 -2.04 4.40
N LEU A 22 47.28 -1.46 3.95
CA LEU A 22 47.04 -0.04 3.91
C LEU A 22 46.28 0.42 5.14
N THR A 23 46.82 1.40 5.87
CA THR A 23 46.10 2.11 6.94
C THR A 23 46.04 3.59 6.56
N ALA A 24 44.80 4.09 6.41
CA ALA A 24 44.56 5.49 6.10
C ALA A 24 43.48 6.04 7.04
N LYS A 25 43.62 7.32 7.42
CA LYS A 25 42.67 8.06 8.20
C LYS A 25 42.15 9.21 7.36
N ASN A 26 40.83 9.37 7.27
CA ASN A 26 40.20 10.39 6.43
C ASN A 26 40.58 10.29 4.94
N ALA A 27 40.47 9.09 4.36
CA ALA A 27 40.66 8.90 2.94
C ALA A 27 39.44 9.37 2.15
N ASP A 28 39.68 10.19 1.13
CA ASP A 28 38.71 10.53 0.09
C ASP A 28 39.07 9.74 -1.18
N ILE A 29 38.15 8.88 -1.63
CA ILE A 29 38.34 8.00 -2.78
C ILE A 29 37.39 8.41 -3.89
N SER A 30 37.90 9.05 -4.91
CA SER A 30 37.15 9.37 -6.13
C SER A 30 37.35 8.25 -7.14
N GLY A 31 36.41 7.32 -7.23
CA GLY A 31 36.50 6.17 -8.13
C GLY A 31 35.83 4.91 -7.57
N SER A 32 36.32 3.75 -8.03
CA SER A 32 35.79 2.46 -7.62
C SER A 32 36.59 1.85 -6.47
N VAL A 33 35.87 1.28 -5.48
CA VAL A 33 36.47 0.43 -4.45
C VAL A 33 36.03 -1.00 -4.72
N ASN A 34 36.97 -1.91 -4.93
CA ASN A 34 36.74 -3.34 -5.08
C ASN A 34 37.31 -4.06 -3.87
N ALA A 35 36.44 -4.57 -3.00
CA ALA A 35 36.84 -5.30 -1.80
C ALA A 35 36.14 -6.67 -1.77
N ASN A 36 36.90 -7.74 -1.56
CA ASN A 36 36.35 -9.09 -1.46
C ASN A 36 35.71 -9.38 -0.10
N SER A 37 36.09 -8.64 0.93
CA SER A 37 35.52 -8.73 2.27
C SER A 37 35.77 -7.44 3.04
N GLY A 38 35.00 -7.17 4.06
CA GLY A 38 35.19 -6.01 4.90
C GLY A 38 34.01 -5.72 5.82
N THR A 39 34.26 -4.82 6.77
CA THR A 39 33.21 -4.27 7.65
C THR A 39 33.14 -2.76 7.41
N LEU A 40 31.95 -2.27 7.15
CA LEU A 40 31.67 -0.85 6.99
C LEU A 40 30.76 -0.42 8.15
N ASN A 41 31.21 0.58 8.92
CA ASN A 41 30.45 1.16 10.02
C ASN A 41 29.93 2.54 9.62
N ASN A 42 28.69 2.86 9.97
CA ASN A 42 28.07 4.18 9.76
C ASN A 42 28.13 4.65 8.29
N VAL A 43 27.74 3.77 7.37
CA VAL A 43 27.78 4.04 5.93
C VAL A 43 26.47 4.69 5.48
N THR A 44 26.58 5.74 4.69
CA THR A 44 25.47 6.31 3.94
C THR A 44 25.65 6.05 2.45
N ILE A 45 24.67 5.47 1.80
CA ILE A 45 24.63 5.25 0.36
C ILE A 45 23.57 6.19 -0.22
N ASN A 46 24.00 7.22 -0.93
CA ASN A 46 23.11 8.28 -1.43
C ASN A 46 22.30 7.90 -2.67
N GLN A 47 22.66 6.79 -3.31
CA GLN A 47 21.99 6.34 -4.54
C GLN A 47 21.63 4.85 -4.46
N ASN A 48 21.82 4.12 -5.54
CA ASN A 48 21.43 2.72 -5.61
C ASN A 48 22.40 1.79 -4.89
N CYS A 49 21.87 0.80 -4.19
CA CYS A 49 22.62 -0.31 -3.63
C CYS A 49 22.04 -1.62 -4.18
N THR A 50 22.89 -2.48 -4.75
CA THR A 50 22.50 -3.81 -5.19
C THR A 50 23.16 -4.85 -4.29
N ILE A 51 22.34 -5.65 -3.60
CA ILE A 51 22.79 -6.76 -2.76
C ILE A 51 22.41 -8.06 -3.47
N LYS A 52 23.41 -8.81 -3.92
CA LYS A 52 23.22 -10.08 -4.65
C LYS A 52 23.07 -11.29 -3.73
N GLY A 53 23.36 -11.13 -2.45
CA GLY A 53 23.27 -12.16 -1.43
C GLY A 53 22.13 -11.91 -0.44
N MET A 54 22.33 -12.40 0.78
CA MET A 54 21.40 -12.20 1.88
C MET A 54 21.64 -10.83 2.52
N LEU A 55 20.57 -10.10 2.81
CA LEU A 55 20.59 -8.93 3.67
C LEU A 55 20.01 -9.31 5.03
N GLU A 56 20.84 -9.27 6.08
CA GLU A 56 20.40 -9.35 7.46
C GLU A 56 20.30 -7.93 8.02
N ALA A 57 19.11 -7.50 8.40
CA ALA A 57 18.88 -6.17 8.93
C ALA A 57 17.90 -6.24 10.11
N THR A 58 18.27 -5.60 11.22
CA THR A 58 17.39 -5.49 12.39
C THR A 58 16.30 -4.43 12.19
N GLN A 59 16.55 -3.45 11.33
CA GLN A 59 15.60 -2.41 10.98
C GLN A 59 15.72 -2.07 9.50
N VAL A 60 14.59 -2.12 8.80
CA VAL A 60 14.46 -1.62 7.43
C VAL A 60 13.43 -0.51 7.46
N ARG A 61 13.83 0.71 7.05
CA ARG A 61 12.90 1.81 6.83
C ARG A 61 12.56 1.86 5.35
N GLY A 62 11.30 1.84 5.03
CA GLY A 62 10.81 1.91 3.66
C GLY A 62 9.39 1.38 3.55
N ASP A 63 8.74 1.72 2.46
CA ASP A 63 7.33 1.40 2.21
C ASP A 63 7.18 0.12 1.39
N PHE A 64 7.79 -0.98 1.84
CA PHE A 64 7.61 -2.30 1.20
C PHE A 64 6.18 -2.82 1.35
N VAL A 65 5.53 -2.44 2.45
CA VAL A 65 4.13 -2.71 2.73
C VAL A 65 3.50 -1.45 3.29
N LYS A 66 2.40 -1.01 2.67
CA LYS A 66 1.55 0.08 3.15
C LYS A 66 0.17 -0.48 3.41
N ALA A 67 -0.41 -0.16 4.56
CA ALA A 67 -1.76 -0.54 4.89
C ALA A 67 -2.53 0.67 5.43
N VAL A 68 -3.72 0.89 4.90
CA VAL A 68 -4.62 1.94 5.34
C VAL A 68 -6.01 1.36 5.51
N SER A 69 -6.63 1.64 6.63
CA SER A 69 -8.01 1.26 6.92
C SER A 69 -8.82 2.48 7.29
N LYS A 70 -10.07 2.50 6.86
CA LYS A 70 -11.05 3.50 7.27
C LYS A 70 -12.39 2.83 7.51
N SER A 71 -12.97 3.11 8.67
CA SER A 71 -14.33 2.73 9.03
C SER A 71 -15.29 3.88 8.77
N PHE A 72 -16.49 3.53 8.37
CA PHE A 72 -17.55 4.49 8.08
C PHE A 72 -18.72 4.19 9.00
N PRO A 73 -19.35 5.21 9.62
CA PRO A 73 -20.50 4.99 10.47
C PRO A 73 -21.64 4.38 9.66
N LYS A 74 -22.30 3.39 10.25
CA LYS A 74 -23.51 2.82 9.68
C LYS A 74 -24.59 3.89 9.67
N GLN A 75 -25.24 4.05 8.53
CA GLN A 75 -26.29 5.06 8.35
C GLN A 75 -27.68 4.42 8.46
N ALA A 76 -28.56 5.13 9.12
CA ALA A 76 -29.97 4.76 9.13
C ALA A 76 -30.60 5.05 7.75
N GLY A 77 -31.47 4.16 7.30
CA GLY A 77 -32.28 4.40 6.12
C GLY A 77 -33.30 5.52 6.37
N THR A 78 -33.47 6.37 5.38
CA THR A 78 -34.53 7.39 5.36
C THR A 78 -35.30 7.23 4.07
N TRP A 79 -36.61 7.21 4.18
CA TRP A 79 -37.48 7.13 2.99
C TRP A 79 -37.23 8.28 2.04
N GLY A 80 -37.10 7.97 0.75
CA GLY A 80 -36.79 8.95 -0.27
C GLY A 80 -35.29 9.25 -0.45
N ASN A 81 -34.43 8.69 0.38
CA ASN A 81 -32.98 8.86 0.28
C ASN A 81 -32.38 7.86 -0.71
N THR A 82 -31.88 8.33 -1.82
CA THR A 82 -31.28 7.49 -2.87
C THR A 82 -29.77 7.37 -2.74
N GLU A 83 -29.16 8.21 -1.93
CA GLU A 83 -27.73 8.25 -1.72
C GLU A 83 -27.40 8.36 -0.23
N THR A 84 -26.27 7.74 0.15
CA THR A 84 -25.66 7.92 1.46
C THR A 84 -24.26 8.47 1.29
N PRO A 85 -23.71 9.21 2.26
CA PRO A 85 -22.34 9.72 2.19
C PRO A 85 -21.29 8.62 1.99
N ASN A 86 -21.57 7.40 2.42
CA ASN A 86 -20.67 6.25 2.28
C ASN A 86 -21.08 5.32 1.12
N GLY A 87 -21.89 5.78 0.21
CA GLY A 87 -22.31 5.03 -0.98
C GLY A 87 -21.21 4.91 -2.02
N THR A 88 -20.24 5.82 -2.01
CA THR A 88 -19.06 5.77 -2.88
C THR A 88 -17.82 6.04 -2.05
N VAL A 89 -16.86 5.13 -2.12
CA VAL A 89 -15.55 5.24 -1.47
C VAL A 89 -14.48 5.20 -2.53
N THR A 90 -13.64 6.21 -2.57
CA THR A 90 -12.52 6.31 -3.51
C THR A 90 -11.20 6.14 -2.76
N VAL A 91 -10.37 5.24 -3.26
CA VAL A 91 -9.02 4.99 -2.76
C VAL A 91 -8.04 5.36 -3.85
N THR A 92 -7.13 6.27 -3.56
CA THR A 92 -6.05 6.64 -4.47
C THR A 92 -4.73 6.14 -3.89
N ILE A 93 -4.01 5.34 -4.66
CA ILE A 93 -2.69 4.82 -4.32
C ILE A 93 -1.70 5.49 -5.26
N SER A 94 -0.80 6.26 -4.68
CA SER A 94 0.25 6.96 -5.41
C SER A 94 1.61 6.59 -4.82
N ASP A 95 2.46 6.03 -5.64
CA ASP A 95 3.88 5.84 -5.34
C ASP A 95 4.69 5.75 -6.63
N ASP A 96 6.00 5.76 -6.50
CA ASP A 96 6.95 5.76 -7.62
C ASP A 96 7.97 4.61 -7.51
N HIS A 97 7.63 3.54 -6.83
CA HIS A 97 8.48 2.37 -6.74
C HIS A 97 8.79 1.78 -8.12
N ASN A 98 10.00 1.31 -8.28
CA ASN A 98 10.49 0.70 -9.53
C ASN A 98 10.33 -0.83 -9.58
N PHE A 99 9.46 -1.38 -8.77
CA PHE A 99 9.11 -2.80 -8.74
C PHE A 99 7.61 -3.00 -8.82
N ASP A 100 7.19 -4.16 -9.30
CA ASP A 100 5.78 -4.54 -9.36
C ASP A 100 5.21 -4.72 -7.96
N ARG A 101 3.97 -4.26 -7.79
CA ARG A 101 3.22 -4.31 -6.53
C ARG A 101 1.90 -5.00 -6.71
N GLN A 102 1.35 -5.43 -5.59
CA GLN A 102 -0.02 -5.91 -5.48
C GLN A 102 -0.80 -5.05 -4.51
N ILE A 103 -2.04 -4.77 -4.88
CA ILE A 103 -3.04 -4.15 -4.02
C ILE A 103 -3.90 -5.28 -3.48
N ILE A 104 -3.79 -5.54 -2.19
CA ILE A 104 -4.59 -6.56 -1.51
C ILE A 104 -5.79 -5.85 -0.88
N ILE A 105 -6.98 -6.25 -1.26
CA ILE A 105 -8.24 -5.75 -0.74
C ILE A 105 -8.86 -6.83 0.15
N PRO A 106 -8.73 -6.73 1.49
CA PRO A 106 -9.52 -7.53 2.41
C PRO A 106 -11.02 -7.29 2.19
N PRO A 107 -11.90 -8.18 2.64
CA PRO A 107 -13.32 -8.07 2.38
C PRO A 107 -13.89 -6.70 2.74
N ILE A 108 -14.40 -5.99 1.73
CA ILE A 108 -15.21 -4.79 1.89
C ILE A 108 -16.67 -5.24 1.94
N ILE A 109 -17.41 -4.78 2.92
CA ILE A 109 -18.79 -5.17 3.13
C ILE A 109 -19.71 -4.08 2.59
N PHE A 110 -20.60 -4.49 1.72
CA PHE A 110 -21.67 -3.65 1.15
C PHE A 110 -22.99 -4.06 1.79
N ASN A 111 -23.72 -3.11 2.34
CA ASN A 111 -24.98 -3.36 3.01
C ASN A 111 -26.11 -2.56 2.35
N GLY A 112 -27.27 -3.19 2.22
CA GLY A 112 -28.51 -2.47 2.04
C GLY A 112 -28.94 -1.78 3.35
N ILE A 113 -29.88 -0.86 3.24
CA ILE A 113 -30.42 -0.12 4.37
C ILE A 113 -31.69 -0.79 4.87
N ALA A 114 -31.77 -0.99 6.17
CA ALA A 114 -33.00 -1.44 6.82
C ALA A 114 -33.94 -0.24 7.06
N TYR A 115 -35.21 -0.46 6.86
CA TYR A 115 -36.28 0.50 7.19
C TYR A 115 -37.46 -0.19 7.88
N SER A 116 -38.21 0.58 8.64
CA SER A 116 -39.42 0.10 9.29
C SER A 116 -40.62 0.29 8.37
N ASP A 117 -41.31 -0.80 8.05
CA ASP A 117 -42.54 -0.80 7.32
C ASP A 117 -43.70 -0.82 8.37
N PRO A 118 -44.56 0.20 8.44
CA PRO A 118 -45.65 0.21 9.41
C PRO A 118 -46.74 -0.81 9.11
N GLY A 119 -46.70 -1.41 7.91
CA GLY A 119 -47.77 -2.28 7.45
C GLY A 119 -49.02 -1.52 6.99
N SER A 120 -49.88 -2.19 6.24
CA SER A 120 -51.18 -1.68 5.84
C SER A 120 -52.08 -2.83 5.39
N GLY A 121 -53.36 -2.79 5.78
CA GLY A 121 -54.32 -3.84 5.43
C GLY A 121 -53.88 -5.21 5.91
N ASN A 122 -53.75 -6.18 5.01
CA ASN A 122 -53.30 -7.55 5.31
C ASN A 122 -51.75 -7.69 5.30
N ASN A 123 -50.98 -6.61 5.13
CA ASN A 123 -49.53 -6.63 5.18
C ASN A 123 -49.05 -6.33 6.60
N PRO A 124 -48.55 -7.33 7.36
CA PRO A 124 -47.95 -7.05 8.65
C PRO A 124 -46.74 -6.17 8.48
N GLY A 125 -46.63 -5.12 9.24
CA GLY A 125 -45.46 -4.28 9.31
C GLY A 125 -44.23 -5.07 9.74
N GLY A 126 -43.06 -4.46 9.69
CA GLY A 126 -41.79 -5.06 10.13
C GLY A 126 -40.58 -4.41 9.53
N THR A 127 -39.44 -4.96 9.84
CA THR A 127 -38.16 -4.50 9.23
C THR A 127 -38.04 -5.02 7.81
N ARG A 128 -37.87 -4.11 6.89
CA ARG A 128 -37.58 -4.37 5.47
C ARG A 128 -36.15 -3.93 5.13
N TYR A 129 -35.63 -4.50 4.05
CA TYR A 129 -34.31 -4.18 3.54
C TYR A 129 -34.38 -3.85 2.06
N THR A 130 -33.55 -2.93 1.64
CA THR A 130 -33.47 -2.58 0.22
C THR A 130 -32.66 -3.59 -0.56
N GLY A 131 -33.09 -3.88 -1.79
CA GLY A 131 -32.22 -4.48 -2.79
C GLY A 131 -31.13 -3.48 -3.20
N TYR A 132 -29.91 -3.95 -3.39
CA TYR A 132 -28.80 -3.10 -3.78
C TYR A 132 -27.85 -3.84 -4.70
N GLY A 133 -27.00 -3.07 -5.37
CA GLY A 133 -25.85 -3.58 -6.11
C GLY A 133 -24.60 -2.87 -5.70
N PHE A 134 -23.46 -3.40 -6.11
CA PHE A 134 -22.19 -2.71 -6.00
C PHE A 134 -21.36 -2.84 -7.27
N GLU A 135 -20.52 -1.85 -7.49
CA GLU A 135 -19.53 -1.81 -8.54
C GLU A 135 -18.16 -1.50 -7.96
N VAL A 136 -17.14 -2.08 -8.58
CA VAL A 136 -15.73 -1.76 -8.31
C VAL A 136 -15.08 -1.36 -9.61
N ARG A 137 -14.45 -0.19 -9.62
CA ARG A 137 -13.73 0.33 -10.79
C ARG A 137 -12.27 0.56 -10.45
N LYS A 138 -11.39 0.21 -11.39
CA LYS A 138 -9.96 0.54 -11.36
C LYS A 138 -9.68 1.55 -12.46
N ASN A 139 -9.20 2.73 -12.11
CA ASN A 139 -8.96 3.82 -13.07
C ASN A 139 -10.17 4.08 -14.00
N GLY A 140 -11.37 4.07 -13.44
CA GLY A 140 -12.61 4.27 -14.18
C GLY A 140 -13.15 3.02 -14.90
N VAL A 141 -12.37 1.95 -15.03
CA VAL A 141 -12.80 0.71 -15.69
C VAL A 141 -13.47 -0.22 -14.69
N LEU A 142 -14.66 -0.71 -15.04
CA LEU A 142 -15.40 -1.67 -14.23
C LEU A 142 -14.64 -3.01 -14.16
N ILE A 143 -14.31 -3.45 -12.95
CA ILE A 143 -13.61 -4.71 -12.70
C ILE A 143 -14.46 -5.74 -11.94
N ALA A 144 -15.48 -5.29 -11.23
CA ALA A 144 -16.43 -6.15 -10.57
C ALA A 144 -17.79 -5.46 -10.43
N SER A 145 -18.85 -6.25 -10.53
CA SER A 145 -20.22 -5.78 -10.30
C SER A 145 -21.06 -6.94 -9.77
N ARG A 146 -21.93 -6.64 -8.82
CA ARG A 146 -22.88 -7.61 -8.27
C ARG A 146 -24.16 -6.91 -7.87
N GLU A 147 -25.26 -7.65 -7.99
CA GLU A 147 -26.57 -7.27 -7.46
C GLU A 147 -27.02 -8.27 -6.42
N THR A 148 -27.62 -7.78 -5.36
CA THR A 148 -28.18 -8.63 -4.31
C THR A 148 -29.67 -8.36 -4.11
N LYS A 149 -30.37 -9.37 -3.58
CA LYS A 149 -31.77 -9.22 -3.20
C LYS A 149 -31.86 -9.25 -1.67
N GLY A 150 -32.59 -8.28 -1.14
CA GLY A 150 -32.90 -8.24 0.29
C GLY A 150 -31.71 -7.87 1.19
N ALA A 151 -31.72 -8.38 2.41
CA ALA A 151 -30.85 -8.00 3.50
C ALA A 151 -29.44 -8.62 3.47
N ILE A 152 -29.10 -9.41 2.47
CA ILE A 152 -27.85 -10.14 2.45
C ILE A 152 -26.70 -9.18 2.17
N PRO A 153 -25.73 -9.00 3.10
CA PRO A 153 -24.55 -8.21 2.81
C PRO A 153 -23.78 -8.79 1.63
N GLY A 154 -23.28 -7.93 0.75
CA GLY A 154 -22.33 -8.29 -0.28
C GLY A 154 -20.92 -8.04 0.19
N SER A 155 -19.96 -8.79 -0.32
CA SER A 155 -18.56 -8.56 -0.03
C SER A 155 -17.71 -8.60 -1.31
N TYR A 156 -16.64 -7.86 -1.28
CA TYR A 156 -15.62 -7.88 -2.32
C TYR A 156 -14.24 -7.99 -1.69
N SER A 157 -13.47 -8.93 -2.17
CA SER A 157 -12.05 -9.05 -1.86
C SER A 157 -11.29 -9.38 -3.12
N ALA A 158 -10.08 -8.88 -3.26
CA ALA A 158 -9.28 -9.10 -4.46
C ALA A 158 -7.80 -8.87 -4.21
N VAL A 159 -7.00 -9.36 -5.15
CA VAL A 159 -5.61 -8.97 -5.34
C VAL A 159 -5.51 -8.34 -6.73
N ILE A 160 -5.09 -7.09 -6.79
CA ILE A 160 -5.05 -6.28 -8.01
C ILE A 160 -3.60 -5.92 -8.30
N ASP A 161 -3.15 -6.17 -9.53
CA ASP A 161 -1.79 -5.81 -9.94
C ASP A 161 -1.64 -4.29 -10.10
N MET A 162 -0.51 -3.79 -9.61
CA MET A 162 -0.06 -2.42 -9.79
C MET A 162 1.37 -2.48 -10.34
N PRO A 163 1.57 -2.31 -11.66
CA PRO A 163 2.87 -2.40 -12.28
C PRO A 163 3.88 -1.40 -11.74
N SER A 164 5.17 -1.69 -11.96
CA SER A 164 6.27 -0.77 -11.61
C SER A 164 6.15 0.55 -12.36
N GLY A 165 6.75 1.57 -11.80
CA GLY A 165 6.81 2.89 -12.38
C GLY A 165 6.04 3.93 -11.57
N ARG A 166 6.16 5.17 -12.03
CA ARG A 166 5.45 6.30 -11.43
C ARG A 166 4.03 6.32 -11.93
N GLY A 167 3.11 6.46 -11.02
CA GLY A 167 1.72 6.57 -11.35
C GLY A 167 0.83 6.41 -10.13
N SER A 168 -0.46 6.59 -10.37
CA SER A 168 -1.48 6.35 -9.37
C SER A 168 -2.47 5.32 -9.87
N VAL A 169 -3.02 4.55 -8.95
CA VAL A 169 -4.17 3.69 -9.17
C VAL A 169 -5.31 4.23 -8.33
N THR A 170 -6.44 4.47 -8.97
CA THR A 170 -7.67 4.85 -8.28
C THR A 170 -8.63 3.68 -8.30
N LEU A 171 -9.08 3.27 -7.11
CA LEU A 171 -10.14 2.30 -6.92
C LEU A 171 -11.38 3.03 -6.44
N GLU A 172 -12.51 2.77 -7.07
CA GLU A 172 -13.80 3.27 -6.66
C GLU A 172 -14.70 2.10 -6.29
N PHE A 173 -15.23 2.14 -5.09
CA PHE A 173 -16.22 1.19 -4.56
C PHE A 173 -17.55 1.93 -4.44
N LYS A 174 -18.54 1.48 -5.18
CA LYS A 174 -19.83 2.14 -5.24
C LYS A 174 -20.96 1.18 -4.92
N VAL A 175 -21.85 1.62 -4.05
CA VAL A 175 -23.12 0.94 -3.74
C VAL A 175 -24.26 1.74 -4.35
N PHE A 176 -25.17 1.07 -5.01
CA PHE A 176 -26.35 1.68 -5.61
C PHE A 176 -27.62 0.93 -5.21
N HIS A 177 -28.74 1.64 -5.13
CA HIS A 177 -30.04 1.04 -4.88
C HIS A 177 -30.63 0.39 -6.12
N LYS A 178 -31.43 -0.63 -5.92
CA LYS A 178 -32.19 -1.28 -6.98
C LYS A 178 -33.68 -1.18 -6.73
N GLY A 179 -34.37 -0.41 -7.56
CA GLY A 179 -35.81 -0.39 -7.70
C GLY A 179 -36.61 0.24 -6.55
N ASN A 180 -35.93 0.82 -5.56
CA ASN A 180 -36.57 1.60 -4.52
C ASN A 180 -35.68 2.77 -4.07
N GLN A 181 -36.15 3.55 -3.12
CA GLN A 181 -35.59 4.86 -2.79
C GLN A 181 -34.55 4.81 -1.65
N TRP A 182 -33.99 3.65 -1.35
CA TRP A 182 -33.05 3.46 -0.26
C TRP A 182 -31.67 3.09 -0.80
N ALA A 183 -30.67 3.83 -0.42
CA ALA A 183 -29.30 3.53 -0.81
C ALA A 183 -28.64 2.54 0.14
N GLY A 184 -27.62 1.85 -0.36
CA GLY A 184 -26.73 1.03 0.45
C GLY A 184 -25.58 1.83 1.02
N ASN A 185 -24.77 1.19 1.84
CA ASN A 185 -23.56 1.78 2.38
C ASN A 185 -22.39 0.79 2.44
N ILE A 186 -21.19 1.35 2.55
CA ILE A 186 -19.94 0.65 2.82
C ILE A 186 -19.57 0.97 4.26
N THR A 187 -19.21 -0.02 5.08
CA THR A 187 -18.89 0.19 6.48
C THR A 187 -17.41 0.27 6.77
N ASP A 188 -16.60 -0.48 6.01
CA ASP A 188 -15.17 -0.55 6.23
C ASP A 188 -14.45 -0.70 4.90
N CYS A 189 -13.29 -0.06 4.79
CA CYS A 189 -12.41 -0.21 3.65
C CYS A 189 -10.97 -0.33 4.15
N THR A 190 -10.33 -1.44 3.83
CA THR A 190 -8.90 -1.66 4.07
C THR A 190 -8.21 -1.94 2.75
N VAL A 191 -7.08 -1.31 2.55
CA VAL A 191 -6.22 -1.49 1.39
C VAL A 191 -4.80 -1.71 1.84
N ILE A 192 -4.17 -2.75 1.32
CA ILE A 192 -2.78 -3.12 1.59
C ILE A 192 -2.05 -3.11 0.26
N VAL A 193 -0.96 -2.37 0.17
CA VAL A 193 -0.07 -2.36 -0.99
C VAL A 193 1.24 -3.01 -0.59
N THR A 194 1.68 -4.01 -1.35
CA THR A 194 2.90 -4.75 -1.08
C THR A 194 3.67 -5.03 -2.37
N LYS A 195 4.96 -5.31 -2.23
CA LYS A 195 5.78 -5.79 -3.33
C LYS A 195 5.22 -7.14 -3.82
N LYS A 196 5.07 -7.29 -5.14
CA LYS A 196 4.67 -8.54 -5.74
C LYS A 196 5.83 -9.55 -5.68
N ALA A 197 5.59 -10.70 -5.05
CA ALA A 197 6.54 -11.82 -5.04
C ALA A 197 6.18 -12.78 -6.17
N ALA A 198 7.20 -13.30 -6.87
CA ALA A 198 7.01 -14.21 -8.00
C ALA A 198 7.26 -15.67 -7.66
N SER A 199 7.78 -15.99 -6.46
CA SER A 199 8.21 -17.35 -6.12
C SER A 199 7.99 -17.66 -4.64
N GLY A 200 8.02 -18.96 -4.28
CA GLY A 200 7.95 -19.43 -2.90
C GLY A 200 6.54 -19.76 -2.40
N ILE A 201 5.49 -19.53 -3.21
CA ILE A 201 4.10 -19.89 -2.88
C ILE A 201 3.55 -20.77 -3.99
N SER A 202 2.98 -21.91 -3.63
CA SER A 202 2.27 -22.81 -4.53
C SER A 202 0.87 -23.08 -4.00
N ILE A 203 -0.12 -22.89 -4.84
CA ILE A 203 -1.52 -23.22 -4.56
C ILE A 203 -1.91 -24.34 -5.54
N ARG A 204 -2.42 -25.46 -5.01
CA ARG A 204 -2.80 -26.65 -5.79
C ARG A 204 -4.23 -27.06 -5.49
#